data_de52b778ee77372543d79505c4020a5f
#
_entry.id   de52b778ee77372543d79505c4020a5f
#
_cell.length_a   1.000
_cell.length_b   1.000
_cell.length_c   1.000
_cell.angle_alpha   90.00
_cell.angle_beta   90.00
_cell.angle_gamma   90.00
#
_symmetry.space_group_name_H-M   'P 1'
#
loop_
_entity.id
_entity.type
_entity.pdbx_description
1 polymer ?
#
loop_
_entity_poly.entity_id
_entity_poly.type
_entity_poly.pdbx_seq_one_letter_code
_entity_poly.pdbx_strand_id
1 'polypeptide(L)'
;MDVSRARSALRGWGGVAVMAVLCALALAFVLLLPYTQQAPDDARQAGQKAVTGTQARADGCVDAEAHERTPAPSGADGPTIDAIKARTGAKRKLIVGVDQNSYRWGYRNPNTDGAQLEGFDIDLVHRIAEDILGDPDAVQFKAIPTNQRIPAIEDGRVDMVVRTMTITCGRLEHVAFSAPYFKTGQQVLAPTSSPITGYDASLAHKKVCTAAGSTALAKLEADRKGGRLPATTDLSTTVPNQLDCLVRLQLGEVDAVVTDGALAASQAAQDPTVELKGAPFTTEYYGVAMKKDAGDLVRRVNRVLVDYRAHGWQTSYDDWLSATLGKDSAASKPPAPQYQRGS
;
A
#
# COMPACT_ATOMS: atom_id res chain seq x y z
N MET A 1 -2.12 38.13 -70.89
CA MET A 1 -1.15 37.62 -69.92
C MET A 1 -1.86 37.46 -68.59
N ASP A 2 -1.95 36.26 -68.18
CA ASP A 2 -3.01 35.72 -67.36
C ASP A 2 -2.69 35.90 -65.80
N VAL A 3 -3.45 36.73 -65.18
CA VAL A 3 -3.29 37.05 -63.69
C VAL A 3 -3.80 35.89 -62.82
N SER A 4 -4.40 34.83 -63.43
CA SER A 4 -4.99 33.70 -62.74
C SER A 4 -3.98 32.65 -62.27
N ARG A 5 -2.76 32.62 -62.83
CA ARG A 5 -1.72 31.63 -62.44
C ARG A 5 -0.88 31.99 -61.20
N ALA A 6 -0.89 33.23 -60.75
CA ALA A 6 -0.10 33.68 -59.62
C ALA A 6 -0.79 33.43 -58.26
N ARG A 7 -2.12 33.17 -58.23
CA ARG A 7 -2.87 32.96 -56.98
C ARG A 7 -2.90 31.51 -56.49
N SER A 8 -2.52 30.53 -57.30
CA SER A 8 -2.48 29.12 -56.89
C SER A 8 -1.16 28.68 -56.19
N ALA A 9 -0.07 29.45 -56.41
CA ALA A 9 1.24 29.13 -55.80
C ALA A 9 1.35 29.54 -54.33
N LEU A 10 0.50 30.44 -53.83
CA LEU A 10 0.54 30.93 -52.43
C LEU A 10 -0.32 30.15 -51.45
N ARG A 11 -1.14 29.19 -51.91
CA ARG A 11 -2.03 28.38 -51.07
C ARG A 11 -1.34 27.21 -50.35
N GLY A 12 -0.11 26.84 -50.77
CA GLY A 12 0.65 25.73 -50.20
C GLY A 12 1.64 26.14 -49.08
N TRP A 13 1.93 27.43 -48.91
CA TRP A 13 2.99 27.92 -48.03
C TRP A 13 2.50 28.41 -46.66
N GLY A 14 1.19 28.56 -46.49
CA GLY A 14 0.62 28.97 -45.20
C GLY A 14 0.92 28.01 -44.05
N GLY A 15 0.92 26.70 -44.33
CA GLY A 15 1.21 25.67 -43.35
C GLY A 15 2.69 25.65 -42.94
N VAL A 16 3.61 25.92 -43.86
CA VAL A 16 5.05 25.94 -43.57
C VAL A 16 5.42 27.18 -42.77
N ALA A 17 4.80 28.33 -43.09
CA ALA A 17 5.02 29.57 -42.35
C ALA A 17 4.51 29.46 -40.88
N VAL A 18 3.33 28.87 -40.67
CA VAL A 18 2.77 28.64 -39.33
C VAL A 18 3.66 27.67 -38.53
N MET A 19 4.14 26.60 -39.16
CA MET A 19 5.02 25.64 -38.49
C MET A 19 6.38 26.26 -38.15
N ALA A 20 6.94 27.10 -38.99
CA ALA A 20 8.19 27.81 -38.72
C ALA A 20 8.04 28.79 -37.55
N VAL A 21 6.91 29.49 -37.44
CA VAL A 21 6.62 30.38 -36.29
C VAL A 21 6.43 29.61 -35.00
N LEU A 22 5.73 28.47 -35.03
CA LEU A 22 5.59 27.61 -33.86
C LEU A 22 6.90 27.01 -33.38
N CYS A 23 7.77 26.58 -34.30
CA CYS A 23 9.13 26.11 -33.98
C CYS A 23 10.01 27.21 -33.39
N ALA A 24 9.92 28.43 -33.93
CA ALA A 24 10.67 29.58 -33.40
C ALA A 24 10.20 29.98 -32.00
N LEU A 25 8.89 29.94 -31.72
CA LEU A 25 8.33 30.20 -30.39
C LEU A 25 8.71 29.10 -29.39
N ALA A 26 8.71 27.82 -29.80
CA ALA A 26 9.16 26.72 -28.97
C ALA A 26 10.66 26.83 -28.63
N LEU A 27 11.50 27.19 -29.60
CA LEU A 27 12.93 27.43 -29.39
C LEU A 27 13.18 28.64 -28.46
N ALA A 28 12.43 29.73 -28.64
CA ALA A 28 12.51 30.90 -27.76
C ALA A 28 12.09 30.54 -26.33
N PHE A 29 11.06 29.69 -26.16
CA PHE A 29 10.62 29.22 -24.86
C PHE A 29 11.68 28.35 -24.17
N VAL A 30 12.31 27.43 -24.90
CA VAL A 30 13.39 26.59 -24.37
C VAL A 30 14.64 27.39 -24.01
N LEU A 31 14.96 28.44 -24.77
CA LEU A 31 16.11 29.31 -24.49
C LEU A 31 15.87 30.30 -23.35
N LEU A 32 14.60 30.62 -23.04
CA LEU A 32 14.25 31.51 -21.92
C LEU A 32 14.06 30.75 -20.58
N LEU A 33 13.85 29.44 -20.60
CA LEU A 33 13.71 28.61 -19.38
C LEU A 33 14.91 28.73 -18.40
N PRO A 34 16.19 28.78 -18.82
CA PRO A 34 17.29 28.94 -17.87
C PRO A 34 17.37 30.34 -17.24
N TYR A 35 16.79 31.37 -17.86
CA TYR A 35 16.85 32.73 -17.31
C TYR A 35 15.87 33.01 -16.18
N THR A 36 14.80 32.19 -16.06
CA THR A 36 13.80 32.38 -15.01
C THR A 36 14.06 31.52 -13.76
N GLN A 37 15.10 30.68 -13.77
CA GLN A 37 15.45 29.79 -12.65
C GLN A 37 16.69 30.20 -11.86
N GLN A 38 17.29 31.36 -12.12
CA GLN A 38 18.34 31.89 -11.26
C GLN A 38 17.70 32.64 -10.07
N ALA A 39 17.37 31.88 -9.01
CA ALA A 39 17.20 32.46 -7.68
C ALA A 39 18.60 32.85 -7.13
N PRO A 40 18.72 33.94 -6.37
CA PRO A 40 19.98 34.35 -5.77
C PRO A 40 20.58 33.26 -4.89
N ASP A 41 21.88 33.08 -4.95
CA ASP A 41 22.63 32.02 -4.23
C ASP A 41 22.48 32.08 -2.70
N ASP A 42 21.99 33.17 -2.14
CA ASP A 42 21.75 33.34 -0.71
C ASP A 42 20.57 32.51 -0.16
N ALA A 43 19.67 32.00 -1.02
CA ALA A 43 18.59 31.10 -0.62
C ALA A 43 19.00 29.60 -0.56
N ARG A 44 20.18 29.25 -1.08
CA ARG A 44 20.66 27.87 -1.13
C ARG A 44 21.34 27.40 0.16
N GLN A 45 21.75 28.29 1.05
CA GLN A 45 22.38 27.91 2.32
C GLN A 45 21.41 27.71 3.47
N ALA A 46 20.14 28.12 3.34
CA ALA A 46 19.14 27.91 4.38
C ALA A 46 18.32 26.61 4.24
N GLY A 47 18.42 25.89 3.12
CA GLY A 47 17.61 24.71 2.81
C GLY A 47 18.34 23.35 2.90
N GLN A 48 19.65 23.32 3.11
CA GLN A 48 20.42 22.09 3.32
C GLN A 48 20.85 21.90 4.78
N LYS A 49 19.93 22.10 5.72
CA LYS A 49 19.94 21.19 6.85
C LYS A 49 19.41 19.88 6.32
N ALA A 50 20.33 18.96 6.02
CA ALA A 50 20.04 17.57 5.95
C ALA A 50 19.10 17.28 7.12
N VAL A 51 17.86 16.91 6.80
CA VAL A 51 17.02 16.18 7.73
C VAL A 51 17.73 14.83 7.86
N THR A 52 18.81 14.79 8.64
CA THR A 52 19.14 13.64 9.45
C THR A 52 17.96 13.54 10.40
N GLY A 53 16.82 13.05 9.84
CA GLY A 53 15.72 12.57 10.63
C GLY A 53 16.22 11.37 11.42
N THR A 54 16.83 11.64 12.56
CA THR A 54 16.55 10.86 13.74
C THR A 54 15.02 10.96 13.82
N GLN A 55 14.30 9.96 13.28
CA GLN A 55 12.89 9.78 13.59
C GLN A 55 12.82 9.87 15.10
N ALA A 56 12.26 10.96 15.61
CA ALA A 56 11.89 11.06 16.99
C ALA A 56 10.94 9.87 17.20
N ARG A 57 11.44 8.80 17.84
CA ARG A 57 10.61 7.68 18.23
C ARG A 57 9.54 8.27 19.11
N ALA A 58 8.27 8.08 18.76
CA ALA A 58 7.18 8.32 19.69
C ALA A 58 7.58 7.71 21.02
N ASP A 59 7.57 8.49 22.10
CA ASP A 59 8.17 8.16 23.38
C ASP A 59 8.00 6.68 23.76
N GLY A 60 9.09 5.91 23.74
CA GLY A 60 9.13 4.51 24.12
C GLY A 60 8.40 3.52 23.21
N CYS A 61 8.03 3.86 21.95
CA CYS A 61 7.42 2.92 21.03
C CYS A 61 8.46 1.95 20.45
N VAL A 62 8.15 0.66 20.50
CA VAL A 62 8.90 -0.42 19.86
C VAL A 62 8.00 -1.05 18.79
N ASP A 63 8.48 -1.23 17.55
CA ASP A 63 7.66 -1.74 16.44
C ASP A 63 7.01 -3.09 16.74
N ALA A 64 7.69 -3.98 17.44
CA ALA A 64 7.12 -5.28 17.84
C ALA A 64 5.89 -5.15 18.76
N GLU A 65 5.77 -4.05 19.50
CA GLU A 65 4.70 -3.76 20.47
C GLU A 65 3.74 -2.65 19.95
N ALA A 66 3.98 -2.12 18.75
CA ALA A 66 3.17 -1.03 18.19
C ALA A 66 1.69 -1.41 18.07
N HIS A 67 1.38 -2.69 17.89
CA HIS A 67 0.02 -3.22 17.79
C HIS A 67 -0.77 -3.17 19.13
N GLU A 68 -0.10 -2.94 20.25
CA GLU A 68 -0.71 -2.80 21.59
C GLU A 68 -1.18 -1.36 21.87
N ARG A 69 -0.90 -0.42 20.98
CA ARG A 69 -1.21 1.01 21.12
C ARG A 69 -2.56 1.40 20.53
N THR A 70 -3.57 0.56 20.68
CA THR A 70 -4.93 0.82 20.25
C THR A 70 -5.88 1.01 21.45
N PRO A 71 -6.90 1.89 21.34
CA PRO A 71 -7.84 2.08 22.45
C PRO A 71 -8.75 0.86 22.66
N ALA A 72 -9.32 0.74 23.86
CA ALA A 72 -10.28 -0.31 24.18
C ALA A 72 -11.52 -0.25 23.27
N PRO A 73 -12.16 -1.41 22.97
CA PRO A 73 -13.37 -1.48 22.13
C PRO A 73 -14.54 -0.70 22.74
N SER A 74 -15.34 -0.05 21.89
CA SER A 74 -16.59 0.60 22.31
C SER A 74 -17.61 0.54 21.18
N GLY A 75 -18.89 0.29 21.55
CA GLY A 75 -20.04 0.39 20.64
C GLY A 75 -20.62 1.80 20.55
N ALA A 76 -20.11 2.78 21.31
CA ALA A 76 -20.62 4.14 21.28
C ALA A 76 -20.25 4.82 19.95
N ASP A 77 -21.17 5.61 19.42
CA ASP A 77 -20.93 6.53 18.33
C ASP A 77 -20.14 7.76 18.82
N GLY A 78 -19.58 8.50 17.88
CA GLY A 78 -18.88 9.74 18.11
C GLY A 78 -18.76 10.54 16.81
N PRO A 79 -18.05 11.67 16.81
CA PRO A 79 -18.09 12.63 15.70
C PRO A 79 -17.78 12.03 14.33
N THR A 80 -16.84 11.09 14.25
CA THR A 80 -16.46 10.47 12.99
C THR A 80 -17.56 9.53 12.47
N ILE A 81 -18.10 8.69 13.34
CA ILE A 81 -19.19 7.75 13.02
C ILE A 81 -20.46 8.52 12.67
N ASP A 82 -20.78 9.56 13.43
CA ASP A 82 -21.95 10.41 13.17
C ASP A 82 -21.86 11.08 11.81
N ALA A 83 -20.67 11.59 11.43
CA ALA A 83 -20.43 12.16 10.11
C ALA A 83 -20.58 11.13 8.97
N ILE A 84 -20.17 9.87 9.18
CA ILE A 84 -20.37 8.78 8.22
C ILE A 84 -21.86 8.46 8.08
N LYS A 85 -22.57 8.31 9.21
CA LYS A 85 -24.02 8.01 9.25
C LYS A 85 -24.88 9.13 8.68
N ALA A 86 -24.46 10.38 8.83
CA ALA A 86 -25.16 11.56 8.30
C ALA A 86 -25.09 11.70 6.77
N ARG A 87 -24.26 10.93 6.10
CA ARG A 87 -24.23 10.90 4.64
C ARG A 87 -25.56 10.39 4.10
N THR A 88 -26.06 10.98 3.00
CA THR A 88 -27.39 10.67 2.45
C THR A 88 -27.32 10.14 1.01
N GLY A 89 -28.36 9.40 0.62
CA GLY A 89 -28.48 8.83 -0.74
C GLY A 89 -27.30 7.95 -1.10
N ALA A 90 -26.82 8.02 -2.34
CA ALA A 90 -25.71 7.22 -2.83
C ALA A 90 -24.37 7.48 -2.11
N LYS A 91 -24.27 8.55 -1.31
CA LYS A 91 -23.10 8.90 -0.51
C LYS A 91 -23.09 8.25 0.88
N ARG A 92 -24.20 7.63 1.32
CA ARG A 92 -24.27 6.93 2.61
C ARG A 92 -23.52 5.61 2.53
N LYS A 93 -22.20 5.71 2.44
CA LYS A 93 -21.29 4.59 2.30
C LYS A 93 -20.06 4.80 3.17
N LEU A 94 -19.51 3.71 3.67
CA LEU A 94 -18.16 3.66 4.24
C LEU A 94 -17.15 3.70 3.08
N ILE A 95 -16.22 4.65 3.08
CA ILE A 95 -15.24 4.81 2.01
C ILE A 95 -13.94 4.14 2.45
N VAL A 96 -13.56 3.04 1.81
CA VAL A 96 -12.45 2.20 2.26
C VAL A 96 -11.38 2.06 1.19
N GLY A 97 -10.14 2.33 1.58
CA GLY A 97 -8.94 2.07 0.80
C GLY A 97 -8.55 0.60 0.89
N VAL A 98 -8.43 -0.08 -0.25
CA VAL A 98 -8.15 -1.51 -0.33
C VAL A 98 -7.13 -1.81 -1.44
N ASP A 99 -6.62 -3.04 -1.48
CA ASP A 99 -6.02 -3.59 -2.69
C ASP A 99 -7.11 -4.10 -3.64
N GLN A 100 -6.77 -4.22 -4.91
CA GLN A 100 -7.63 -4.90 -5.89
C GLN A 100 -6.87 -5.97 -6.69
N ASN A 101 -5.59 -6.17 -6.35
CA ASN A 101 -4.68 -7.05 -7.08
C ASN A 101 -4.10 -8.16 -6.20
N SER A 102 -4.24 -8.08 -4.86
CA SER A 102 -3.71 -9.09 -3.94
C SER A 102 -4.66 -10.28 -3.85
N TYR A 103 -4.34 -11.34 -4.59
CA TYR A 103 -5.13 -12.57 -4.66
C TYR A 103 -5.48 -13.10 -3.26
N ARG A 104 -6.77 -13.39 -3.04
CA ARG A 104 -7.37 -13.87 -1.79
C ARG A 104 -7.39 -12.85 -0.63
N TRP A 105 -6.75 -11.68 -0.75
CA TRP A 105 -6.76 -10.62 0.26
C TRP A 105 -7.73 -9.50 -0.09
N GLY A 106 -7.52 -8.88 -1.22
CA GLY A 106 -8.38 -7.89 -1.84
C GLY A 106 -8.08 -7.91 -3.33
N TYR A 107 -8.93 -8.54 -4.10
CA TYR A 107 -8.68 -8.70 -5.54
C TYR A 107 -10.00 -8.68 -6.30
N ARG A 108 -9.92 -8.24 -7.55
CA ARG A 108 -11.03 -8.35 -8.50
C ARG A 108 -10.97 -9.71 -9.14
N ASN A 109 -11.98 -10.53 -8.87
CA ASN A 109 -12.08 -11.85 -9.47
C ASN A 109 -12.63 -11.73 -10.90
N PRO A 110 -11.83 -12.00 -11.94
CA PRO A 110 -12.29 -11.89 -13.32
C PRO A 110 -13.31 -12.98 -13.72
N ASN A 111 -13.46 -14.01 -12.87
CA ASN A 111 -14.36 -15.13 -13.13
C ASN A 111 -15.75 -14.91 -12.50
N THR A 112 -15.98 -13.82 -11.78
CA THR A 112 -17.29 -13.45 -11.24
C THR A 112 -17.95 -12.36 -12.10
N ASP A 113 -19.28 -12.39 -12.15
CA ASP A 113 -20.05 -11.36 -12.85
C ASP A 113 -19.76 -9.98 -12.29
N GLY A 114 -19.33 -9.06 -13.18
CA GLY A 114 -18.96 -7.69 -12.80
C GLY A 114 -17.59 -7.56 -12.14
N ALA A 115 -16.75 -8.63 -12.11
CA ALA A 115 -15.41 -8.64 -11.51
C ALA A 115 -15.44 -8.01 -10.11
N GLN A 116 -16.25 -8.55 -9.22
CA GLN A 116 -16.43 -8.03 -7.86
C GLN A 116 -15.12 -8.09 -7.07
N LEU A 117 -15.00 -7.19 -6.13
CA LEU A 117 -13.87 -7.17 -5.21
C LEU A 117 -14.17 -8.13 -4.06
N GLU A 118 -13.26 -9.07 -3.81
CA GLU A 118 -13.43 -10.11 -2.81
C GLU A 118 -12.10 -10.44 -2.10
N GLY A 119 -12.17 -11.16 -0.99
CA GLY A 119 -11.02 -11.62 -0.22
C GLY A 119 -11.11 -11.31 1.27
N PHE A 120 -10.12 -11.76 2.01
CA PHE A 120 -10.09 -11.70 3.48
C PHE A 120 -10.21 -10.28 4.04
N ASP A 121 -9.53 -9.29 3.44
CA ASP A 121 -9.65 -7.89 3.83
C ASP A 121 -11.04 -7.33 3.50
N ILE A 122 -11.66 -7.81 2.42
CA ILE A 122 -12.96 -7.36 1.94
C ILE A 122 -14.08 -7.84 2.84
N ASP A 123 -14.03 -9.10 3.30
CA ASP A 123 -14.97 -9.63 4.29
C ASP A 123 -14.98 -8.79 5.57
N LEU A 124 -13.79 -8.41 6.07
CA LEU A 124 -13.69 -7.53 7.23
C LEU A 124 -14.33 -6.17 6.97
N VAL A 125 -14.16 -5.60 5.76
CA VAL A 125 -14.80 -4.33 5.39
C VAL A 125 -16.33 -4.44 5.42
N HIS A 126 -16.89 -5.49 4.86
CA HIS A 126 -18.36 -5.73 4.89
C HIS A 126 -18.88 -5.84 6.32
N ARG A 127 -18.16 -6.53 7.22
CA ARG A 127 -18.52 -6.61 8.65
C ARG A 127 -18.50 -5.24 9.35
N ILE A 128 -17.51 -4.40 9.04
CA ILE A 128 -17.43 -3.03 9.59
C ILE A 128 -18.58 -2.17 9.05
N ALA A 129 -18.90 -2.27 7.76
CA ALA A 129 -20.00 -1.52 7.16
C ALA A 129 -21.37 -1.94 7.72
N GLU A 130 -21.57 -3.24 7.90
CA GLU A 130 -22.79 -3.80 8.54
C GLU A 130 -22.98 -3.24 9.96
N ASP A 131 -21.94 -3.23 10.79
CA ASP A 131 -22.02 -2.69 12.16
C ASP A 131 -22.31 -1.19 12.19
N ILE A 132 -21.66 -0.38 11.33
CA ILE A 132 -21.78 1.08 11.35
C ILE A 132 -23.05 1.55 10.64
N LEU A 133 -23.40 0.97 9.49
CA LEU A 133 -24.44 1.46 8.58
C LEU A 133 -25.66 0.54 8.49
N GLY A 134 -25.60 -0.67 9.06
CA GLY A 134 -26.65 -1.68 9.00
C GLY A 134 -26.78 -2.39 7.65
N ASP A 135 -25.80 -2.22 6.77
CA ASP A 135 -25.77 -2.80 5.42
C ASP A 135 -24.31 -3.12 5.04
N PRO A 136 -23.96 -4.40 4.86
CA PRO A 136 -22.61 -4.81 4.50
C PRO A 136 -22.15 -4.27 3.13
N ASP A 137 -23.10 -3.96 2.24
CA ASP A 137 -22.82 -3.44 0.89
C ASP A 137 -22.79 -1.91 0.83
N ALA A 138 -23.05 -1.23 1.95
CA ALA A 138 -22.92 0.22 2.06
C ALA A 138 -21.45 0.66 2.06
N VAL A 139 -20.65 0.19 1.10
CA VAL A 139 -19.21 0.46 0.96
C VAL A 139 -18.93 1.12 -0.38
N GLN A 140 -17.99 2.06 -0.37
CA GLN A 140 -17.30 2.56 -1.55
C GLN A 140 -15.83 2.16 -1.47
N PHE A 141 -15.45 1.16 -2.22
CA PHE A 141 -14.06 0.74 -2.32
C PHE A 141 -13.24 1.71 -3.17
N LYS A 142 -12.02 2.01 -2.71
CA LYS A 142 -11.00 2.75 -3.46
C LYS A 142 -9.73 1.92 -3.53
N ALA A 143 -9.32 1.54 -4.73
CA ALA A 143 -8.01 0.93 -4.94
C ALA A 143 -6.90 1.94 -4.65
N ILE A 144 -6.01 1.63 -3.72
CA ILE A 144 -4.96 2.54 -3.25
C ILE A 144 -3.60 1.85 -3.33
N PRO A 145 -2.60 2.45 -4.01
CA PRO A 145 -1.22 1.98 -3.98
C PRO A 145 -0.63 1.95 -2.57
N THR A 146 0.35 1.09 -2.34
CA THR A 146 0.95 0.86 -1.01
C THR A 146 1.47 2.15 -0.36
N ASN A 147 2.15 3.02 -1.11
CA ASN A 147 2.69 4.29 -0.63
C ASN A 147 1.62 5.40 -0.47
N GLN A 148 0.39 5.18 -0.96
CA GLN A 148 -0.71 6.13 -0.89
C GLN A 148 -1.68 5.87 0.28
N ARG A 149 -1.44 4.82 1.07
CA ARG A 149 -2.35 4.44 2.18
C ARG A 149 -2.47 5.55 3.23
N ILE A 150 -1.35 6.06 3.74
CA ILE A 150 -1.34 7.16 4.72
C ILE A 150 -1.85 8.46 4.09
N PRO A 151 -1.34 8.95 2.96
CA PRO A 151 -1.87 10.16 2.33
C PRO A 151 -3.38 10.10 2.05
N ALA A 152 -3.92 8.93 1.68
CA ALA A 152 -5.36 8.80 1.44
C ALA A 152 -6.21 9.01 2.69
N ILE A 153 -5.70 8.62 3.87
CA ILE A 153 -6.34 8.83 5.17
C ILE A 153 -6.20 10.29 5.60
N GLU A 154 -4.99 10.84 5.56
CA GLU A 154 -4.70 12.22 5.98
C GLU A 154 -5.50 13.24 5.17
N ASP A 155 -5.58 13.05 3.84
CA ASP A 155 -6.37 13.88 2.91
C ASP A 155 -7.89 13.68 3.04
N GLY A 156 -8.36 12.72 3.84
CA GLY A 156 -9.78 12.40 3.96
C GLY A 156 -10.38 11.79 2.69
N ARG A 157 -9.56 11.21 1.81
CA ARG A 157 -10.03 10.51 0.61
C ARG A 157 -10.72 9.19 0.92
N VAL A 158 -10.42 8.62 2.08
CA VAL A 158 -11.03 7.41 2.65
C VAL A 158 -11.28 7.59 4.14
N ASP A 159 -12.24 6.87 4.68
CA ASP A 159 -12.51 6.80 6.12
C ASP A 159 -11.51 5.89 6.83
N MET A 160 -11.10 4.82 6.14
CA MET A 160 -10.13 3.85 6.63
C MET A 160 -9.42 3.14 5.49
N VAL A 161 -8.36 2.44 5.82
CA VAL A 161 -7.62 1.53 4.93
C VAL A 161 -7.61 0.13 5.54
N VAL A 162 -8.11 -0.84 4.78
CA VAL A 162 -8.02 -2.29 5.07
C VAL A 162 -7.25 -2.90 3.90
N ARG A 163 -5.94 -3.04 4.06
CA ARG A 163 -5.05 -3.39 2.96
C ARG A 163 -3.72 -3.94 3.50
N THR A 164 -3.78 -5.06 4.23
CA THR A 164 -2.59 -5.75 4.76
C THR A 164 -1.55 -4.76 5.32
N MET A 165 -2.02 -3.81 6.13
CA MET A 165 -1.18 -2.71 6.59
C MET A 165 -0.59 -2.98 7.95
N THR A 166 0.72 -3.26 7.99
CA THR A 166 1.47 -3.48 9.23
C THR A 166 1.40 -2.27 10.15
N ILE A 167 1.12 -2.51 11.41
CA ILE A 167 1.17 -1.51 12.49
C ILE A 167 2.64 -1.29 12.84
N THR A 168 3.15 -0.06 12.73
CA THR A 168 4.50 0.34 13.12
C THR A 168 4.48 1.67 13.87
N CYS A 169 5.52 1.92 14.66
CA CYS A 169 5.65 3.19 15.38
C CYS A 169 5.65 4.40 14.45
N GLY A 170 6.40 4.34 13.34
CA GLY A 170 6.42 5.44 12.36
C GLY A 170 5.05 5.69 11.72
N ARG A 171 4.25 4.65 11.45
CA ARG A 171 2.88 4.83 10.92
C ARG A 171 1.93 5.38 11.98
N LEU A 172 2.13 5.00 13.26
CA LEU A 172 1.35 5.54 14.37
C LEU A 172 1.58 7.03 14.61
N GLU A 173 2.62 7.65 14.07
CA GLU A 173 2.80 9.10 14.09
C GLU A 173 1.76 9.81 13.21
N HIS A 174 1.32 9.18 12.13
CA HIS A 174 0.45 9.73 11.09
C HIS A 174 -1.00 9.29 11.20
N VAL A 175 -1.24 8.03 11.53
CA VAL A 175 -2.57 7.39 11.54
C VAL A 175 -2.80 6.63 12.83
N ALA A 176 -4.06 6.34 13.14
CA ALA A 176 -4.44 5.43 14.20
C ALA A 176 -4.72 4.04 13.62
N PHE A 177 -4.51 2.99 14.41
CA PHE A 177 -4.79 1.62 14.02
C PHE A 177 -5.77 0.95 14.98
N SER A 178 -6.55 0.01 14.45
CA SER A 178 -7.28 -0.98 15.25
C SER A 178 -6.32 -1.96 15.93
N ALA A 179 -6.84 -2.80 16.82
CA ALA A 179 -6.19 -4.04 17.20
C ALA A 179 -5.87 -4.88 15.95
N PRO A 180 -4.82 -5.73 16.00
CA PRO A 180 -4.42 -6.49 14.82
C PRO A 180 -5.49 -7.51 14.43
N TYR A 181 -5.78 -7.63 13.14
CA TYR A 181 -6.70 -8.65 12.62
C TYR A 181 -5.98 -9.85 11.98
N PHE A 182 -4.68 -9.71 11.69
CA PHE A 182 -3.85 -10.77 11.13
C PHE A 182 -2.39 -10.65 11.59
N LYS A 183 -1.66 -11.79 11.57
CA LYS A 183 -0.23 -11.86 11.89
C LYS A 183 0.51 -12.62 10.81
N THR A 184 1.64 -12.08 10.37
CA THR A 184 2.54 -12.69 9.39
C THR A 184 3.99 -12.30 9.68
N GLY A 185 4.89 -12.50 8.73
CA GLY A 185 6.26 -11.99 8.72
C GLY A 185 6.73 -11.86 7.28
N GLN A 186 7.74 -11.05 7.04
CA GLN A 186 8.31 -10.87 5.70
C GLN A 186 9.09 -12.10 5.27
N GLN A 187 9.03 -12.42 3.98
CA GLN A 187 9.69 -13.58 3.40
C GLN A 187 10.14 -13.28 1.97
N VAL A 188 11.08 -14.05 1.48
CA VAL A 188 11.57 -13.99 0.11
C VAL A 188 10.73 -14.90 -0.77
N LEU A 189 10.33 -14.44 -1.95
CA LEU A 189 9.75 -15.21 -3.03
C LEU A 189 10.71 -15.17 -4.22
N ALA A 190 11.05 -16.33 -4.77
CA ALA A 190 11.94 -16.43 -5.92
C ALA A 190 11.58 -17.65 -6.78
N PRO A 191 12.09 -17.73 -8.02
CA PRO A 191 11.90 -18.91 -8.85
C PRO A 191 12.36 -20.18 -8.14
N THR A 192 11.65 -21.30 -8.34
CA THR A 192 11.99 -22.62 -7.76
C THR A 192 13.40 -23.05 -8.14
N SER A 193 13.85 -22.70 -9.35
CA SER A 193 15.21 -22.97 -9.87
C SER A 193 16.28 -22.00 -9.36
N SER A 194 15.89 -20.94 -8.62
CA SER A 194 16.83 -19.94 -8.14
C SER A 194 17.73 -20.47 -7.03
N PRO A 195 19.04 -20.11 -7.01
CA PRO A 195 19.95 -20.45 -5.93
C PRO A 195 19.72 -19.63 -4.65
N ILE A 196 18.75 -18.72 -4.64
CA ILE A 196 18.35 -17.96 -3.45
C ILE A 196 17.77 -18.93 -2.43
N THR A 197 18.28 -18.86 -1.19
CA THR A 197 17.88 -19.74 -0.08
C THR A 197 16.99 -19.04 0.93
N GLY A 198 16.99 -17.70 0.94
CA GLY A 198 16.18 -16.90 1.87
C GLY A 198 16.68 -15.47 2.01
N TYR A 199 16.39 -14.89 3.15
CA TYR A 199 16.85 -13.53 3.51
C TYR A 199 18.26 -13.59 4.11
N ASP A 200 19.26 -13.86 3.28
CA ASP A 200 20.63 -14.14 3.68
C ASP A 200 21.64 -13.70 2.60
N ALA A 201 22.88 -14.21 2.68
CA ALA A 201 23.95 -13.89 1.75
C ALA A 201 23.66 -14.32 0.30
N SER A 202 22.70 -15.21 0.06
CA SER A 202 22.31 -15.64 -1.30
C SER A 202 21.67 -14.51 -2.12
N LEU A 203 21.28 -13.39 -1.46
CA LEU A 203 20.80 -12.18 -2.12
C LEU A 203 21.94 -11.28 -2.66
N ALA A 204 23.22 -11.65 -2.48
CA ALA A 204 24.34 -10.91 -3.06
C ALA A 204 24.22 -10.86 -4.59
N HIS A 205 24.40 -9.66 -5.17
CA HIS A 205 24.27 -9.39 -6.61
C HIS A 205 22.90 -9.73 -7.22
N LYS A 206 21.85 -9.83 -6.39
CA LYS A 206 20.48 -10.09 -6.82
C LYS A 206 19.67 -8.81 -6.88
N LYS A 207 18.80 -8.71 -7.89
CA LYS A 207 17.80 -7.65 -8.01
C LYS A 207 16.57 -8.05 -7.23
N VAL A 208 16.24 -7.28 -6.19
CA VAL A 208 15.08 -7.54 -5.32
C VAL A 208 14.02 -6.48 -5.56
N CYS A 209 12.80 -6.93 -5.86
CA CYS A 209 11.62 -6.07 -5.98
C CYS A 209 10.83 -6.03 -4.67
N THR A 210 10.33 -4.85 -4.35
CA THR A 210 9.38 -4.68 -3.24
C THR A 210 8.45 -3.48 -3.50
N ALA A 211 7.34 -3.38 -2.77
CA ALA A 211 6.42 -2.26 -2.95
C ALA A 211 6.94 -0.99 -2.25
N ALA A 212 6.87 0.13 -2.95
CA ALA A 212 7.19 1.45 -2.40
C ALA A 212 6.29 1.77 -1.18
N GLY A 213 6.88 2.22 -0.06
CA GLY A 213 6.17 2.51 1.20
C GLY A 213 5.77 1.27 2.00
N SER A 214 6.30 0.08 1.65
CA SER A 214 6.17 -1.14 2.45
C SER A 214 7.18 -1.19 3.60
N THR A 215 6.87 -1.97 4.64
CA THR A 215 7.81 -2.32 5.70
C THR A 215 8.98 -3.14 5.17
N ALA A 216 8.74 -3.93 4.10
CA ALA A 216 9.78 -4.69 3.42
C ALA A 216 10.86 -3.77 2.83
N LEU A 217 10.49 -2.69 2.12
CA LEU A 217 11.48 -1.74 1.59
C LEU A 217 12.30 -1.12 2.72
N ALA A 218 11.63 -0.61 3.76
CA ALA A 218 12.31 0.01 4.89
C ALA A 218 13.28 -0.96 5.59
N LYS A 219 12.88 -2.24 5.74
CA LYS A 219 13.72 -3.28 6.33
C LYS A 219 14.94 -3.60 5.48
N LEU A 220 14.75 -3.80 4.16
CA LEU A 220 15.82 -4.07 3.22
C LEU A 220 16.86 -2.93 3.20
N GLU A 221 16.41 -1.67 3.15
CA GLU A 221 17.29 -0.50 3.17
C GLU A 221 18.07 -0.39 4.48
N ALA A 222 17.40 -0.58 5.61
CA ALA A 222 18.02 -0.55 6.93
C ALA A 222 19.06 -1.67 7.10
N ASP A 223 18.74 -2.88 6.65
CA ASP A 223 19.63 -4.03 6.78
C ASP A 223 20.83 -3.94 5.83
N ARG A 224 20.64 -3.44 4.60
CA ARG A 224 21.74 -3.17 3.68
C ARG A 224 22.70 -2.11 4.26
N LYS A 225 22.16 -1.02 4.81
CA LYS A 225 22.95 0.02 5.49
C LYS A 225 23.67 -0.51 6.73
N GLY A 226 23.01 -1.41 7.48
CA GLY A 226 23.55 -2.03 8.69
C GLY A 226 24.45 -3.24 8.47
N GLY A 227 24.70 -3.65 7.21
CA GLY A 227 25.54 -4.80 6.87
C GLY A 227 24.93 -6.18 7.13
N ARG A 228 23.64 -6.26 7.46
CA ARG A 228 22.90 -7.53 7.60
C ARG A 228 22.44 -8.10 6.26
N LEU A 229 22.25 -7.24 5.27
CA LEU A 229 22.01 -7.62 3.88
C LEU A 229 23.26 -7.27 3.07
N PRO A 230 23.68 -8.11 2.09
CA PRO A 230 24.83 -7.81 1.24
C PRO A 230 24.71 -6.43 0.57
N ALA A 231 25.76 -5.63 0.63
CA ALA A 231 25.79 -4.29 0.02
C ALA A 231 25.56 -4.32 -1.51
N THR A 232 25.86 -5.47 -2.12
CA THR A 232 25.68 -5.72 -3.56
C THR A 232 24.25 -6.11 -3.95
N THR A 233 23.33 -6.27 -2.98
CA THR A 233 21.91 -6.49 -3.27
C THR A 233 21.31 -5.25 -3.92
N ASP A 234 20.72 -5.39 -5.10
CA ASP A 234 20.11 -4.28 -5.82
C ASP A 234 18.65 -4.11 -5.38
N LEU A 235 18.33 -2.96 -4.75
CA LEU A 235 17.01 -2.58 -4.28
C LEU A 235 16.38 -1.45 -5.13
N SER A 236 16.88 -1.21 -6.33
CA SER A 236 16.43 -0.11 -7.18
C SER A 236 15.02 -0.32 -7.75
N THR A 237 14.54 -1.57 -7.81
CA THR A 237 13.23 -1.89 -8.36
C THR A 237 12.16 -1.82 -7.28
N THR A 238 11.34 -0.77 -7.33
CA THR A 238 10.15 -0.64 -6.49
C THR A 238 8.90 -0.46 -7.34
N VAL A 239 7.76 -0.94 -6.85
CA VAL A 239 6.47 -0.94 -7.55
C VAL A 239 5.36 -0.37 -6.66
N PRO A 240 4.22 0.07 -7.25
CA PRO A 240 3.09 0.59 -6.48
C PRO A 240 2.38 -0.47 -5.62
N ASN A 241 2.26 -1.71 -6.14
CA ASN A 241 1.53 -2.81 -5.48
C ASN A 241 2.39 -4.08 -5.47
N GLN A 242 2.19 -4.94 -4.48
CA GLN A 242 3.01 -6.15 -4.31
C GLN A 242 2.93 -7.12 -5.49
N LEU A 243 1.77 -7.26 -6.13
CA LEU A 243 1.61 -8.13 -7.29
C LEU A 243 2.47 -7.69 -8.48
N ASP A 244 2.71 -6.39 -8.63
CA ASP A 244 3.54 -5.87 -9.73
C ASP A 244 4.97 -6.43 -9.67
N CYS A 245 5.47 -6.78 -8.47
CA CYS A 245 6.75 -7.47 -8.32
C CYS A 245 6.72 -8.91 -8.87
N LEU A 246 5.62 -9.65 -8.72
CA LEU A 246 5.49 -10.98 -9.33
C LEU A 246 5.58 -10.88 -10.86
N VAL A 247 4.94 -9.88 -11.46
CA VAL A 247 5.03 -9.64 -12.91
C VAL A 247 6.47 -9.36 -13.33
N ARG A 248 7.22 -8.53 -12.56
CA ARG A 248 8.64 -8.27 -12.83
C ARG A 248 9.49 -9.53 -12.72
N LEU A 249 9.17 -10.40 -11.75
CA LEU A 249 9.85 -11.68 -11.56
C LEU A 249 9.61 -12.62 -12.73
N GLN A 250 8.36 -12.73 -13.19
CA GLN A 250 7.97 -13.53 -14.38
C GLN A 250 8.65 -13.05 -15.66
N LEU A 251 8.85 -11.75 -15.81
CA LEU A 251 9.56 -11.15 -16.95
C LEU A 251 11.10 -11.29 -16.86
N GLY A 252 11.62 -11.83 -15.74
CA GLY A 252 13.07 -11.95 -15.50
C GLY A 252 13.76 -10.60 -15.27
N GLU A 253 13.01 -9.55 -14.95
CA GLU A 253 13.56 -8.21 -14.67
C GLU A 253 14.16 -8.12 -13.27
N VAL A 254 13.72 -8.99 -12.36
CA VAL A 254 14.24 -9.13 -10.99
C VAL A 254 14.47 -10.61 -10.64
N ASP A 255 15.31 -10.86 -9.63
CA ASP A 255 15.67 -12.21 -9.18
C ASP A 255 14.80 -12.70 -8.03
N ALA A 256 14.23 -11.79 -7.25
CA ALA A 256 13.41 -12.09 -6.09
C ALA A 256 12.42 -10.96 -5.77
N VAL A 257 11.39 -11.33 -5.03
CA VAL A 257 10.44 -10.42 -4.38
C VAL A 257 10.61 -10.54 -2.88
N VAL A 258 10.60 -9.42 -2.16
CA VAL A 258 10.47 -9.41 -0.70
C VAL A 258 9.17 -8.71 -0.33
N THR A 259 8.31 -9.46 0.33
CA THR A 259 7.01 -8.99 0.83
C THR A 259 6.61 -9.82 2.06
N ASP A 260 5.44 -9.55 2.62
CA ASP A 260 4.91 -10.37 3.70
C ASP A 260 4.66 -11.81 3.21
N GLY A 261 5.06 -12.80 3.98
CA GLY A 261 4.99 -14.21 3.60
C GLY A 261 3.58 -14.66 3.25
N ALA A 262 2.56 -14.08 3.90
CA ALA A 262 1.17 -14.35 3.57
C ALA A 262 0.77 -13.85 2.17
N LEU A 263 1.30 -12.70 1.73
CA LEU A 263 1.13 -12.20 0.36
C LEU A 263 1.98 -13.00 -0.64
N ALA A 264 3.21 -13.34 -0.27
CA ALA A 264 4.09 -14.19 -1.08
C ALA A 264 3.48 -15.57 -1.35
N ALA A 265 2.84 -16.17 -0.35
CA ALA A 265 2.11 -17.44 -0.51
C ALA A 265 0.94 -17.33 -1.50
N SER A 266 0.22 -16.20 -1.45
CA SER A 266 -0.84 -15.93 -2.42
C SER A 266 -0.31 -15.69 -3.84
N GLN A 267 0.87 -15.12 -3.99
CA GLN A 267 1.57 -14.97 -5.27
C GLN A 267 2.05 -16.33 -5.80
N ALA A 268 2.66 -17.16 -4.96
CA ALA A 268 3.09 -18.51 -5.32
C ALA A 268 1.90 -19.41 -5.73
N ALA A 269 0.72 -19.18 -5.16
CA ALA A 269 -0.50 -19.90 -5.57
C ALA A 269 -1.00 -19.50 -6.98
N GLN A 270 -0.58 -18.36 -7.51
CA GLN A 270 -0.89 -17.91 -8.87
C GLN A 270 0.17 -18.35 -9.89
N ASP A 271 1.37 -18.66 -9.42
CA ASP A 271 2.50 -19.03 -10.28
C ASP A 271 3.30 -20.19 -9.67
N PRO A 272 3.15 -21.42 -10.19
CA PRO A 272 3.86 -22.58 -9.66
C PRO A 272 5.37 -22.58 -9.96
N THR A 273 5.88 -21.62 -10.73
CA THR A 273 7.31 -21.51 -11.03
C THR A 273 8.09 -20.76 -9.94
N VAL A 274 7.39 -20.18 -8.97
CA VAL A 274 7.99 -19.47 -7.83
C VAL A 274 7.63 -20.16 -6.51
N GLU A 275 8.47 -19.97 -5.51
CA GLU A 275 8.24 -20.48 -4.16
C GLU A 275 8.79 -19.54 -3.09
N LEU A 276 8.30 -19.69 -1.87
CA LEU A 276 8.84 -19.00 -0.71
C LEU A 276 10.20 -19.58 -0.33
N LYS A 277 11.21 -18.73 -0.17
CA LYS A 277 12.58 -19.13 0.19
C LYS A 277 12.89 -18.74 1.63
N GLY A 278 13.36 -19.72 2.39
CA GLY A 278 13.69 -19.55 3.81
C GLY A 278 12.46 -19.34 4.71
N ALA A 279 12.70 -19.08 5.98
CA ALA A 279 11.66 -18.75 6.96
C ALA A 279 11.33 -17.25 6.93
N PRO A 280 10.17 -16.84 7.45
CA PRO A 280 9.89 -15.44 7.72
C PRO A 280 10.94 -14.82 8.64
N PHE A 281 11.43 -13.61 8.32
CA PHE A 281 12.51 -12.95 9.06
C PHE A 281 12.06 -11.73 9.88
N THR A 282 10.75 -11.42 9.85
CA THR A 282 10.11 -10.41 10.73
C THR A 282 8.84 -10.96 11.35
N THR A 283 8.23 -10.17 12.24
CA THR A 283 6.85 -10.34 12.69
C THR A 283 6.07 -9.10 12.32
N GLU A 284 4.97 -9.28 11.58
CA GLU A 284 4.12 -8.21 11.10
C GLU A 284 2.69 -8.41 11.62
N TYR A 285 2.07 -7.34 12.12
CA TYR A 285 0.68 -7.33 12.57
C TYR A 285 -0.12 -6.38 11.70
N TYR A 286 -1.15 -6.87 11.01
CA TYR A 286 -2.03 -6.04 10.21
C TYR A 286 -3.14 -5.41 11.03
N GLY A 287 -3.33 -4.11 10.90
CA GLY A 287 -4.42 -3.36 11.49
C GLY A 287 -5.22 -2.57 10.44
N VAL A 288 -6.45 -2.23 10.78
CA VAL A 288 -7.23 -1.24 10.04
C VAL A 288 -6.70 0.14 10.39
N ALA A 289 -6.26 0.89 9.38
CA ALA A 289 -5.73 2.24 9.58
C ALA A 289 -6.82 3.29 9.36
N MET A 290 -6.87 4.29 10.23
CA MET A 290 -7.86 5.35 10.25
C MET A 290 -7.17 6.69 10.55
N LYS A 291 -7.90 7.79 10.39
CA LYS A 291 -7.39 9.11 10.71
C LYS A 291 -6.95 9.18 12.18
N LYS A 292 -5.87 9.88 12.45
CA LYS A 292 -5.22 9.94 13.77
C LYS A 292 -6.16 10.35 14.90
N ASP A 293 -7.07 11.26 14.61
CA ASP A 293 -8.06 11.83 15.54
C ASP A 293 -9.42 11.11 15.55
N ALA A 294 -9.61 10.06 14.74
CA ALA A 294 -10.85 9.29 14.66
C ALA A 294 -10.96 8.20 15.74
N GLY A 295 -10.71 8.56 16.99
CA GLY A 295 -10.68 7.61 18.11
C GLY A 295 -11.99 6.84 18.34
N ASP A 296 -13.13 7.43 18.05
CA ASP A 296 -14.46 6.79 18.08
C ASP A 296 -14.55 5.68 17.04
N LEU A 297 -14.12 5.94 15.81
CA LEU A 297 -14.10 4.94 14.73
C LEU A 297 -13.14 3.79 15.05
N VAL A 298 -11.94 4.08 15.62
CA VAL A 298 -10.99 3.05 16.05
C VAL A 298 -11.61 2.12 17.10
N ARG A 299 -12.28 2.68 18.12
CA ARG A 299 -12.96 1.90 19.18
C ARG A 299 -14.10 1.05 18.61
N ARG A 300 -14.86 1.57 17.65
CA ARG A 300 -15.93 0.84 16.97
C ARG A 300 -15.35 -0.31 16.14
N VAL A 301 -14.30 -0.09 15.35
CA VAL A 301 -13.62 -1.16 14.61
C VAL A 301 -13.07 -2.23 15.56
N ASN A 302 -12.49 -1.82 16.70
CA ASN A 302 -12.05 -2.77 17.73
C ASN A 302 -13.20 -3.60 18.30
N ARG A 303 -14.40 -3.02 18.47
CA ARG A 303 -15.61 -3.73 18.89
C ARG A 303 -16.04 -4.76 17.82
N VAL A 304 -16.04 -4.37 16.55
CA VAL A 304 -16.32 -5.28 15.42
C VAL A 304 -15.29 -6.43 15.40
N LEU A 305 -14.01 -6.14 15.61
CA LEU A 305 -12.97 -7.17 15.64
C LEU A 305 -13.12 -8.16 16.81
N VAL A 306 -13.68 -7.74 17.96
CA VAL A 306 -14.00 -8.68 19.06
C VAL A 306 -15.03 -9.71 18.59
N ASP A 307 -16.10 -9.25 17.97
CA ASP A 307 -17.15 -10.13 17.43
C ASP A 307 -16.65 -10.98 16.25
N TYR A 308 -15.93 -10.36 15.32
CA TYR A 308 -15.37 -11.03 14.15
C TYR A 308 -14.45 -12.18 14.50
N ARG A 309 -13.58 -12.01 15.51
CA ARG A 309 -12.71 -13.10 16.01
C ARG A 309 -13.50 -14.30 16.55
N ALA A 310 -14.66 -14.05 17.14
CA ALA A 310 -15.51 -15.10 17.73
C ALA A 310 -16.36 -15.81 16.67
N HIS A 311 -16.83 -15.13 15.63
CA HIS A 311 -17.91 -15.60 14.79
C HIS A 311 -17.68 -15.55 13.27
N GLY A 312 -16.60 -14.93 12.77
CA GLY A 312 -16.40 -14.74 11.34
C GLY A 312 -14.98 -14.93 10.83
N TRP A 313 -13.99 -14.66 11.66
CA TRP A 313 -12.59 -14.67 11.24
C TRP A 313 -12.13 -16.03 10.70
N GLN A 314 -12.51 -17.12 11.41
CA GLN A 314 -12.11 -18.47 11.00
C GLN A 314 -12.76 -18.86 9.67
N THR A 315 -14.03 -18.53 9.48
CA THR A 315 -14.75 -18.79 8.23
C THR A 315 -14.05 -18.07 7.07
N SER A 316 -13.79 -16.77 7.21
CA SER A 316 -13.09 -15.99 6.18
C SER A 316 -11.66 -16.52 5.94
N TYR A 317 -10.93 -16.92 7.00
CA TYR A 317 -9.63 -17.56 6.85
C TYR A 317 -9.70 -18.87 6.05
N ASP A 318 -10.67 -19.71 6.37
CA ASP A 318 -10.85 -21.01 5.71
C ASP A 318 -11.23 -20.83 4.24
N ASP A 319 -12.07 -19.85 3.92
CA ASP A 319 -12.51 -19.58 2.56
C ASP A 319 -11.39 -18.97 1.71
N TRP A 320 -10.63 -18.05 2.26
CA TRP A 320 -9.65 -17.29 1.49
C TRP A 320 -8.21 -17.77 1.65
N LEU A 321 -7.75 -18.05 2.86
CA LEU A 321 -6.33 -18.16 3.17
C LEU A 321 -5.86 -19.57 3.47
N SER A 322 -6.73 -20.45 3.94
CA SER A 322 -6.34 -21.80 4.40
C SER A 322 -5.64 -22.64 3.30
N ALA A 323 -6.03 -22.46 2.04
CA ALA A 323 -5.44 -23.16 0.91
C ALA A 323 -3.99 -22.72 0.59
N THR A 324 -3.61 -21.48 0.98
CA THR A 324 -2.27 -20.94 0.73
C THR A 324 -1.38 -20.95 1.97
N LEU A 325 -1.97 -20.80 3.16
CA LEU A 325 -1.25 -20.69 4.42
C LEU A 325 -1.35 -21.92 5.32
N GLY A 326 -2.20 -22.89 4.94
CA GLY A 326 -2.44 -24.10 5.72
C GLY A 326 -3.48 -23.90 6.84
N LYS A 327 -4.22 -24.98 7.15
CA LYS A 327 -5.29 -24.96 8.17
C LYS A 327 -4.76 -24.92 9.60
N ASP A 328 -3.58 -25.49 9.84
CA ASP A 328 -2.97 -25.65 11.18
C ASP A 328 -1.69 -24.82 11.33
N SER A 329 -1.52 -23.78 10.53
CA SER A 329 -0.34 -22.91 10.60
C SER A 329 -0.47 -21.89 11.75
N ALA A 330 0.64 -21.24 12.09
CA ALA A 330 0.63 -20.12 13.06
C ALA A 330 -0.26 -18.95 12.60
N ALA A 331 -0.54 -18.84 11.30
CA ALA A 331 -1.42 -17.83 10.72
C ALA A 331 -2.90 -18.20 10.77
N SER A 332 -3.25 -19.47 11.10
CA SER A 332 -4.63 -19.96 11.12
C SER A 332 -5.44 -19.54 12.36
N LYS A 333 -4.89 -18.65 13.17
CA LYS A 333 -5.56 -18.10 14.36
C LYS A 333 -5.40 -16.58 14.37
N PRO A 334 -6.47 -15.84 14.72
CA PRO A 334 -6.37 -14.39 14.85
C PRO A 334 -5.41 -14.03 15.98
N PRO A 335 -4.55 -13.00 15.82
CA PRO A 335 -3.70 -12.54 16.89
C PRO A 335 -4.52 -12.05 18.09
N ALA A 336 -4.05 -12.33 19.31
CA ALA A 336 -4.71 -11.85 20.50
C ALA A 336 -4.72 -10.31 20.52
N PRO A 337 -5.88 -9.66 20.80
CA PRO A 337 -5.93 -8.22 20.89
C PRO A 337 -5.27 -7.75 22.20
N GLN A 338 -4.54 -6.67 22.10
CA GLN A 338 -4.02 -5.96 23.25
C GLN A 338 -4.45 -4.50 23.13
N TYR A 339 -4.90 -3.91 24.25
CA TYR A 339 -5.41 -2.55 24.28
C TYR A 339 -4.61 -1.72 25.28
N GLN A 340 -4.50 -0.41 25.02
CA GLN A 340 -3.90 0.52 25.97
C GLN A 340 -4.59 0.44 27.33
N ARG A 341 -3.82 0.35 28.41
CA ARG A 341 -4.35 0.40 29.76
C ARG A 341 -4.80 1.83 30.07
N GLY A 342 -6.05 2.00 30.48
CA GLY A 342 -6.57 3.27 30.99
C GLY A 342 -7.07 4.26 29.91
N SER A 343 -7.43 3.81 28.71
CA SER A 343 -8.10 4.64 27.67
C SER A 343 -9.62 4.48 27.70
#